data_0f8239829ee99f11c0351e0ede9a9d61
#
_entry.id   0f8239829ee99f11c0351e0ede9a9d61
#
_cell.length_a   1.000
_cell.length_b   1.000
_cell.length_c   1.000
_cell.angle_alpha   90.00
_cell.angle_beta   90.00
_cell.angle_gamma   90.00
#
_symmetry.space_group_name_H-M   'P 1'
#
loop_
_entity.id
_entity.type
_entity.pdbx_description
1 polymer ?
#
loop_
_entity_poly.entity_id
_entity_poly.type
_entity_poly.pdbx_seq_one_letter_code
_entity_poly.pdbx_strand_id
1 'polypeptide(L)'
;MRSEGKRLKAGQILHQFTAQDGKNVILRTPQWEDLDDLWDVINSLIEEGAEIEYDTPMTRDAEADWLASTLANFEKDKVLPVVAEVKGKVIASSSISTKGFTCEKHVGNLGILIRSGYRDRGIGTEMMKILMEQARLMNLKVLTLSVFATNKRAIHVYEKVGFKEAGRIRKGIYRKGEYIDRIIMTKDLVED
;
A
#
# COMPACT_ATOMS: atom_id res chain seq x y z
N MET A 1 -2.13 16.44 -16.70
CA MET A 1 -1.54 17.59 -15.99
C MET A 1 -2.30 17.71 -14.68
N ARG A 2 -1.62 17.57 -13.53
CA ARG A 2 -2.23 17.97 -12.26
C ARG A 2 -2.62 19.43 -12.40
N SER A 3 -3.86 19.81 -12.03
CA SER A 3 -4.15 21.20 -11.70
C SER A 3 -3.06 21.68 -10.74
N GLU A 4 -2.67 22.93 -10.72
CA GLU A 4 -1.57 23.55 -9.93
C GLU A 4 -1.67 23.33 -8.40
N GLY A 5 -2.09 22.14 -7.97
CA GLY A 5 -2.02 21.64 -6.61
C GLY A 5 -0.56 21.35 -6.27
N LYS A 6 -0.08 21.90 -5.20
CA LYS A 6 1.26 21.78 -4.64
C LYS A 6 1.72 20.32 -4.67
N ARG A 7 2.77 20.04 -5.46
CA ARG A 7 3.36 18.69 -5.57
C ARG A 7 3.75 18.18 -4.18
N LEU A 8 3.37 16.94 -3.85
CA LEU A 8 3.74 16.31 -2.60
C LEU A 8 5.27 16.13 -2.52
N LYS A 9 5.82 16.27 -1.31
CA LYS A 9 7.24 16.12 -1.03
C LYS A 9 7.48 14.91 -0.12
N ALA A 10 8.71 14.40 -0.08
CA ALA A 10 9.12 13.39 0.89
C ALA A 10 8.89 13.91 2.33
N GLY A 11 8.43 13.04 3.23
CA GLY A 11 8.09 13.37 4.61
C GLY A 11 6.81 14.19 4.81
N GLN A 12 6.07 14.52 3.73
CA GLN A 12 4.88 15.36 3.85
C GLN A 12 3.72 14.63 4.53
N ILE A 13 3.18 15.23 5.58
CA ILE A 13 2.00 14.73 6.29
C ILE A 13 0.76 14.92 5.39
N LEU A 14 0.00 13.84 5.23
CA LEU A 14 -1.25 13.80 4.49
C LEU A 14 -2.46 13.79 5.43
N HIS A 15 -2.36 13.07 6.55
CA HIS A 15 -3.46 12.90 7.49
C HIS A 15 -2.94 12.51 8.88
N GLN A 16 -3.70 12.86 9.92
CA GLN A 16 -3.45 12.44 11.30
C GLN A 16 -4.76 12.00 11.93
N PHE A 17 -4.75 10.93 12.69
CA PHE A 17 -5.92 10.41 13.37
C PHE A 17 -5.55 9.60 14.62
N THR A 18 -6.54 9.32 15.46
CA THR A 18 -6.39 8.40 16.59
C THR A 18 -6.91 7.03 16.21
N ALA A 19 -6.06 6.00 16.30
CA ALA A 19 -6.44 4.61 16.07
C ALA A 19 -7.37 4.12 17.20
N GLN A 20 -8.05 2.98 16.98
CA GLN A 20 -9.01 2.42 17.95
C GLN A 20 -8.40 2.07 19.31
N ASP A 21 -7.08 1.87 19.37
CA ASP A 21 -6.34 1.63 20.61
C ASP A 21 -5.81 2.91 21.28
N GLY A 22 -6.27 4.10 20.83
CA GLY A 22 -5.92 5.40 21.38
C GLY A 22 -4.56 5.95 20.91
N LYS A 23 -3.83 5.26 20.03
CA LYS A 23 -2.56 5.76 19.50
C LYS A 23 -2.77 6.79 18.41
N ASN A 24 -2.00 7.86 18.43
CA ASN A 24 -1.92 8.80 17.32
C ASN A 24 -1.15 8.17 16.17
N VAL A 25 -1.72 8.25 14.97
CA VAL A 25 -1.16 7.76 13.71
C VAL A 25 -1.00 8.93 12.75
N ILE A 26 0.16 9.03 12.14
CA ILE A 26 0.47 10.00 11.09
C ILE A 26 0.60 9.25 9.77
N LEU A 27 -0.22 9.62 8.78
CA LEU A 27 -0.06 9.17 7.40
C LEU A 27 0.71 10.24 6.64
N ARG A 28 1.83 9.86 6.07
CA ARG A 28 2.72 10.75 5.34
C ARG A 28 3.40 10.04 4.17
N THR A 29 4.00 10.80 3.28
CA THR A 29 4.93 10.24 2.29
C THR A 29 6.21 9.78 3.00
N PRO A 30 6.87 8.71 2.51
CA PRO A 30 8.14 8.27 3.07
C PRO A 30 9.27 9.26 2.77
N GLN A 31 10.33 9.12 3.53
CA GLN A 31 11.61 9.82 3.38
C GLN A 31 12.76 8.83 3.55
N TRP A 32 13.98 9.24 3.24
CA TRP A 32 15.13 8.34 3.29
C TRP A 32 15.41 7.77 4.69
N GLU A 33 15.16 8.57 5.71
CA GLU A 33 15.34 8.23 7.12
C GLU A 33 14.42 7.09 7.60
N ASP A 34 13.41 6.73 6.81
CA ASP A 34 12.48 5.63 7.12
C ASP A 34 13.07 4.24 6.78
N LEU A 35 14.25 4.18 6.16
CA LEU A 35 14.83 2.95 5.64
C LEU A 35 14.84 1.79 6.65
N ASP A 36 15.35 2.04 7.85
CA ASP A 36 15.50 0.98 8.85
C ASP A 36 14.15 0.50 9.39
N ASP A 37 13.18 1.40 9.53
CA ASP A 37 11.82 1.06 9.94
C ASP A 37 11.09 0.27 8.83
N LEU A 38 11.24 0.65 7.55
CA LEU A 38 10.66 -0.06 6.41
C LEU A 38 11.24 -1.47 6.28
N TRP A 39 12.56 -1.60 6.41
CA TRP A 39 13.25 -2.88 6.44
C TRP A 39 12.76 -3.77 7.59
N ASP A 40 12.56 -3.20 8.80
CA ASP A 40 11.98 -3.92 9.95
C ASP A 40 10.51 -4.33 9.69
N VAL A 41 9.70 -3.46 9.06
CA VAL A 41 8.31 -3.78 8.70
C VAL A 41 8.26 -4.98 7.77
N ILE A 42 8.98 -4.98 6.64
CA ILE A 42 8.91 -6.07 5.66
C ILE A 42 9.41 -7.39 6.26
N ASN A 43 10.53 -7.38 6.99
CA ASN A 43 11.08 -8.59 7.60
C ASN A 43 10.21 -9.14 8.72
N SER A 44 9.60 -8.28 9.54
CA SER A 44 8.63 -8.73 10.55
C SER A 44 7.43 -9.46 9.94
N LEU A 45 6.99 -9.04 8.73
CA LEU A 45 5.91 -9.71 7.99
C LEU A 45 6.35 -11.05 7.40
N ILE A 46 7.58 -11.15 6.93
CA ILE A 46 8.16 -12.39 6.42
C ILE A 46 8.32 -13.40 7.56
N GLU A 47 8.88 -12.98 8.69
CA GLU A 47 9.09 -13.82 9.87
C GLU A 47 7.77 -14.38 10.45
N GLU A 48 6.71 -13.57 10.52
CA GLU A 48 5.39 -14.07 10.96
C GLU A 48 4.71 -14.96 9.91
N GLY A 49 5.26 -15.06 8.70
CA GLY A 49 4.67 -15.80 7.60
C GLY A 49 3.42 -15.14 7.04
N ALA A 50 3.34 -13.81 7.07
CA ALA A 50 2.21 -13.05 6.52
C ALA A 50 1.96 -13.37 5.04
N GLU A 51 0.72 -13.24 4.60
CA GLU A 51 0.30 -13.50 3.22
C GLU A 51 0.65 -12.30 2.32
N ILE A 52 1.95 -12.15 2.09
CA ILE A 52 2.58 -11.16 1.21
C ILE A 52 3.39 -11.86 0.13
N GLU A 53 3.79 -11.14 -0.91
CA GLU A 53 4.53 -11.72 -2.05
C GLU A 53 5.98 -12.12 -1.72
N TYR A 54 6.51 -11.63 -0.62
CA TYR A 54 7.88 -11.94 -0.15
C TYR A 54 7.83 -13.09 0.87
N ASP A 55 8.73 -14.07 0.73
CA ASP A 55 8.87 -15.23 1.61
C ASP A 55 10.31 -15.45 2.09
N THR A 56 11.24 -14.65 1.60
CA THR A 56 12.66 -14.66 1.98
C THR A 56 13.04 -13.33 2.62
N PRO A 57 13.80 -13.32 3.72
CA PRO A 57 14.23 -12.09 4.38
C PRO A 57 14.92 -11.12 3.41
N MET A 58 14.53 -9.87 3.48
CA MET A 58 15.13 -8.79 2.69
C MET A 58 16.40 -8.31 3.36
N THR A 59 17.46 -8.13 2.58
CA THR A 59 18.68 -7.44 3.06
C THR A 59 18.42 -5.93 3.17
N ARG A 60 19.17 -5.26 4.04
CA ARG A 60 19.05 -3.81 4.18
C ARG A 60 19.39 -3.07 2.88
N ASP A 61 20.37 -3.58 2.11
CA ASP A 61 20.78 -3.00 0.83
C ASP A 61 19.65 -3.14 -0.21
N ALA A 62 18.97 -4.29 -0.26
CA ALA A 62 17.82 -4.47 -1.15
C ALA A 62 16.65 -3.53 -0.79
N GLU A 63 16.40 -3.29 0.51
CA GLU A 63 15.40 -2.32 0.94
C GLU A 63 15.83 -0.87 0.63
N ALA A 64 17.12 -0.55 0.72
CA ALA A 64 17.66 0.75 0.34
C ALA A 64 17.46 1.01 -1.16
N ASP A 65 17.74 0.03 -2.01
CA ASP A 65 17.50 0.11 -3.46
C ASP A 65 16.03 0.29 -3.79
N TRP A 66 15.15 -0.45 -3.08
CA TRP A 66 13.71 -0.30 -3.23
C TRP A 66 13.24 1.10 -2.82
N LEU A 67 13.69 1.63 -1.68
CA LEU A 67 13.31 2.96 -1.21
C LEU A 67 13.81 4.05 -2.15
N ALA A 68 15.07 3.96 -2.59
CA ALA A 68 15.63 4.91 -3.56
C ALA A 68 14.82 4.94 -4.87
N SER A 69 14.49 3.76 -5.41
CA SER A 69 13.66 3.63 -6.60
C SER A 69 12.25 4.20 -6.38
N THR A 70 11.66 3.94 -5.20
CA THR A 70 10.34 4.43 -4.83
C THR A 70 10.31 5.95 -4.74
N LEU A 71 11.28 6.58 -4.08
CA LEU A 71 11.41 8.03 -3.99
C LEU A 71 11.63 8.67 -5.36
N ALA A 72 12.50 8.08 -6.19
CA ALA A 72 12.74 8.56 -7.56
C ALA A 72 11.49 8.46 -8.46
N ASN A 73 10.69 7.39 -8.30
CA ASN A 73 9.42 7.23 -9.03
C ASN A 73 8.31 8.14 -8.47
N PHE A 74 8.33 8.44 -7.18
CA PHE A 74 7.45 9.42 -6.57
C PHE A 74 7.70 10.83 -7.14
N GLU A 75 8.95 11.24 -7.28
CA GLU A 75 9.31 12.49 -7.94
C GLU A 75 8.87 12.56 -9.41
N LYS A 76 8.73 11.43 -10.09
CA LYS A 76 8.26 11.33 -11.47
C LYS A 76 6.74 11.13 -11.60
N ASP A 77 5.99 11.24 -10.50
CA ASP A 77 4.53 10.97 -10.42
C ASP A 77 4.12 9.56 -10.90
N LYS A 78 5.03 8.58 -10.85
CA LYS A 78 4.76 7.19 -11.24
C LYS A 78 4.26 6.33 -10.07
N VAL A 79 4.61 6.72 -8.85
CA VAL A 79 4.22 6.06 -7.61
C VAL A 79 3.77 7.11 -6.62
N LEU A 80 2.74 6.82 -5.85
CA LEU A 80 2.37 7.55 -4.65
C LEU A 80 2.61 6.63 -3.45
N PRO A 81 3.73 6.76 -2.74
CA PRO A 81 3.98 6.00 -1.53
C PRO A 81 3.40 6.72 -0.31
N VAL A 82 2.84 5.95 0.63
CA VAL A 82 2.33 6.45 1.92
C VAL A 82 2.73 5.48 3.02
N VAL A 83 3.28 6.01 4.11
CA VAL A 83 3.60 5.26 5.32
C VAL A 83 2.70 5.69 6.47
N ALA A 84 2.49 4.78 7.42
CA ALA A 84 1.87 5.11 8.70
C ALA A 84 2.95 5.11 9.79
N GLU A 85 3.00 6.20 10.55
CA GLU A 85 3.92 6.40 11.65
C GLU A 85 3.17 6.41 12.97
N VAL A 86 3.72 5.75 13.99
CA VAL A 86 3.26 5.76 15.37
C VAL A 86 4.46 5.98 16.29
N LYS A 87 4.42 7.04 17.10
CA LYS A 87 5.52 7.39 18.04
C LYS A 87 6.89 7.50 17.37
N GLY A 88 6.95 8.12 16.18
CA GLY A 88 8.19 8.31 15.43
C GLY A 88 8.72 7.06 14.71
N LYS A 89 7.93 5.96 14.64
CA LYS A 89 8.30 4.74 13.92
C LYS A 89 7.32 4.43 12.81
N VAL A 90 7.82 4.10 11.62
CA VAL A 90 6.99 3.57 10.53
C VAL A 90 6.55 2.15 10.86
N ILE A 91 5.24 1.92 10.81
CA ILE A 91 4.60 0.64 11.15
C ILE A 91 3.80 0.03 9.99
N ALA A 92 3.66 0.78 8.92
CA ALA A 92 2.96 0.32 7.73
C ALA A 92 3.49 1.06 6.49
N SER A 93 3.44 0.38 5.35
CA SER A 93 3.79 0.93 4.05
C SER A 93 2.69 0.61 3.05
N SER A 94 2.42 1.55 2.16
CA SER A 94 1.47 1.39 1.07
C SER A 94 1.90 2.23 -0.13
N SER A 95 1.41 1.86 -1.30
CA SER A 95 1.65 2.67 -2.49
C SER A 95 0.56 2.48 -3.53
N ILE A 96 0.40 3.48 -4.39
CA ILE A 96 -0.30 3.36 -5.66
C ILE A 96 0.73 3.56 -6.76
N SER A 97 0.91 2.57 -7.63
CA SER A 97 1.75 2.67 -8.81
C SER A 97 0.89 2.77 -10.07
N THR A 98 1.32 3.58 -11.04
CA THR A 98 0.66 3.68 -12.34
C THR A 98 1.44 2.88 -13.38
N LYS A 99 0.73 2.24 -14.32
CA LYS A 99 1.38 1.59 -15.45
C LYS A 99 1.86 2.63 -16.47
N GLY A 100 3.00 2.34 -17.11
CA GLY A 100 3.63 3.26 -18.06
C GLY A 100 2.90 3.42 -19.40
N PHE A 101 1.88 2.60 -19.69
CA PHE A 101 1.14 2.62 -20.96
C PHE A 101 0.11 3.76 -21.00
N THR A 102 0.06 4.48 -22.12
CA THR A 102 -0.82 5.64 -22.30
C THR A 102 -2.30 5.30 -22.12
N CYS A 103 -2.73 4.13 -22.57
CA CYS A 103 -4.12 3.66 -22.46
C CYS A 103 -4.51 3.22 -21.04
N GLU A 104 -3.56 3.02 -20.14
CA GLU A 104 -3.78 2.60 -18.74
C GLU A 104 -3.42 3.67 -17.70
N LYS A 105 -3.16 4.91 -18.11
CA LYS A 105 -2.76 6.01 -17.21
C LYS A 105 -3.79 6.32 -16.11
N HIS A 106 -5.03 5.95 -16.32
CA HIS A 106 -6.13 6.15 -15.38
C HIS A 106 -6.26 5.00 -14.37
N VAL A 107 -5.44 3.96 -14.47
CA VAL A 107 -5.48 2.78 -13.59
C VAL A 107 -4.29 2.81 -12.64
N GLY A 108 -4.57 2.71 -11.33
CA GLY A 108 -3.57 2.56 -10.29
C GLY A 108 -3.57 1.15 -9.70
N ASN A 109 -2.38 0.61 -9.45
CA ASN A 109 -2.22 -0.63 -8.69
C ASN A 109 -1.84 -0.30 -7.24
N LEU A 110 -2.61 -0.82 -6.29
CA LEU A 110 -2.48 -0.52 -4.87
C LEU A 110 -1.88 -1.70 -4.12
N GLY A 111 -0.91 -1.42 -3.26
CA GLY A 111 -0.37 -2.36 -2.28
C GLY A 111 -0.38 -1.74 -0.88
N ILE A 112 -0.58 -2.58 0.15
CA ILE A 112 -0.55 -2.17 1.56
C ILE A 112 0.01 -3.28 2.43
N LEU A 113 0.90 -2.91 3.33
CA LEU A 113 1.53 -3.77 4.33
C LEU A 113 1.38 -3.12 5.71
N ILE A 114 0.96 -3.88 6.72
CA ILE A 114 0.81 -3.40 8.09
C ILE A 114 1.41 -4.42 9.05
N ARG A 115 2.32 -3.99 9.90
CA ARG A 115 2.96 -4.78 10.95
C ARG A 115 1.91 -5.39 11.88
N SER A 116 2.14 -6.64 12.33
CA SER A 116 1.17 -7.43 13.08
C SER A 116 0.60 -6.70 14.29
N GLY A 117 1.39 -6.15 15.16
CA GLY A 117 0.91 -5.43 16.36
C GLY A 117 0.04 -4.17 16.11
N TYR A 118 -0.20 -3.79 14.84
CA TYR A 118 -0.94 -2.59 14.47
C TYR A 118 -2.16 -2.88 13.56
N ARG A 119 -2.45 -4.14 13.29
CA ARG A 119 -3.64 -4.56 12.54
C ARG A 119 -4.89 -4.48 13.42
N ASP A 120 -6.07 -4.51 12.79
CA ASP A 120 -7.39 -4.50 13.45
C ASP A 120 -7.65 -3.29 14.38
N ARG A 121 -7.02 -2.15 14.06
CA ARG A 121 -7.12 -0.87 14.81
C ARG A 121 -7.63 0.29 13.95
N GLY A 122 -8.15 -0.02 12.76
CA GLY A 122 -8.65 0.98 11.82
C GLY A 122 -7.59 1.59 10.90
N ILE A 123 -6.28 1.36 11.16
CA ILE A 123 -5.18 1.98 10.41
C ILE A 123 -5.27 1.67 8.92
N GLY A 124 -5.46 0.39 8.54
CA GLY A 124 -5.58 -0.01 7.13
C GLY A 124 -6.74 0.68 6.41
N THR A 125 -7.88 0.82 7.09
CA THR A 125 -9.05 1.50 6.52
C THR A 125 -8.77 2.99 6.27
N GLU A 126 -8.11 3.69 7.22
CA GLU A 126 -7.76 5.10 7.04
C GLU A 126 -6.69 5.29 5.96
N MET A 127 -5.67 4.43 5.92
CA MET A 127 -4.69 4.45 4.83
C MET A 127 -5.36 4.29 3.46
N MET A 128 -6.30 3.34 3.32
CA MET A 128 -7.03 3.12 2.07
C MET A 128 -7.86 4.34 1.67
N LYS A 129 -8.52 5.02 2.62
CA LYS A 129 -9.29 6.25 2.34
C LYS A 129 -8.39 7.36 1.79
N ILE A 130 -7.26 7.61 2.44
CA ILE A 130 -6.29 8.62 2.00
C ILE A 130 -5.70 8.26 0.63
N LEU A 131 -5.34 7.00 0.40
CA LEU A 131 -4.86 6.55 -0.91
C LEU A 131 -5.90 6.78 -2.02
N MET A 132 -7.19 6.48 -1.76
CA MET A 132 -8.26 6.72 -2.73
C MET A 132 -8.49 8.21 -3.00
N GLU A 133 -8.41 9.06 -1.97
CA GLU A 133 -8.47 10.52 -2.13
C GLU A 133 -7.33 11.03 -3.01
N GLN A 134 -6.11 10.63 -2.69
CA GLN A 134 -4.93 11.02 -3.46
C GLN A 134 -4.97 10.46 -4.90
N ALA A 135 -5.49 9.24 -5.10
CA ALA A 135 -5.69 8.66 -6.42
C ALA A 135 -6.62 9.52 -7.30
N ARG A 136 -7.71 10.05 -6.72
CA ARG A 136 -8.58 11.00 -7.42
C ARG A 136 -7.85 12.28 -7.81
N LEU A 137 -7.02 12.83 -6.92
CA LEU A 137 -6.18 14.01 -7.21
C LEU A 137 -5.13 13.72 -8.30
N MET A 138 -4.72 12.46 -8.46
CA MET A 138 -3.88 11.99 -9.57
C MET A 138 -4.67 11.72 -10.86
N ASN A 139 -5.98 12.00 -10.91
CA ASN A 139 -6.89 11.70 -12.01
C ASN A 139 -7.00 10.19 -12.34
N LEU A 140 -6.71 9.32 -11.37
CA LEU A 140 -6.99 7.90 -11.53
C LEU A 140 -8.50 7.67 -11.48
N LYS A 141 -8.97 6.73 -12.28
CA LYS A 141 -10.39 6.36 -12.40
C LYS A 141 -10.66 4.99 -11.79
N VAL A 142 -9.67 4.13 -11.83
CA VAL A 142 -9.77 2.75 -11.34
C VAL A 142 -8.57 2.44 -10.46
N LEU A 143 -8.80 1.80 -9.32
CA LEU A 143 -7.76 1.15 -8.53
C LEU A 143 -7.91 -0.37 -8.66
N THR A 144 -6.78 -1.04 -8.76
CA THR A 144 -6.66 -2.49 -8.74
C THR A 144 -5.77 -2.92 -7.59
N LEU A 145 -5.98 -4.11 -7.07
CA LEU A 145 -5.06 -4.77 -6.15
C LEU A 145 -5.13 -6.28 -6.36
N SER A 146 -4.15 -7.00 -5.84
CA SER A 146 -4.21 -8.46 -5.76
C SER A 146 -4.04 -8.92 -4.31
N VAL A 147 -4.69 -10.03 -3.95
CA VAL A 147 -4.67 -10.57 -2.60
C VAL A 147 -4.73 -12.10 -2.63
N PHE A 148 -4.11 -12.74 -1.64
CA PHE A 148 -4.24 -14.17 -1.42
C PHE A 148 -5.69 -14.51 -1.06
N ALA A 149 -6.27 -15.52 -1.67
CA ALA A 149 -7.67 -15.93 -1.40
C ALA A 149 -7.90 -16.37 0.05
N THR A 150 -6.83 -16.72 0.74
CA THR A 150 -6.80 -17.10 2.16
C THR A 150 -6.75 -15.88 3.10
N ASN A 151 -6.33 -14.71 2.62
CA ASN A 151 -6.21 -13.48 3.43
C ASN A 151 -7.57 -12.79 3.66
N LYS A 152 -8.43 -13.46 4.43
CA LYS A 152 -9.80 -12.98 4.70
C LYS A 152 -9.83 -11.60 5.36
N ARG A 153 -8.83 -11.29 6.19
CA ARG A 153 -8.70 -9.98 6.84
C ARG A 153 -8.51 -8.86 5.81
N ALA A 154 -7.57 -9.01 4.90
CA ALA A 154 -7.31 -8.02 3.87
C ALA A 154 -8.51 -7.87 2.93
N ILE A 155 -9.10 -8.97 2.48
CA ILE A 155 -10.30 -8.99 1.64
C ILE A 155 -11.42 -8.20 2.31
N HIS A 156 -11.72 -8.46 3.60
CA HIS A 156 -12.75 -7.73 4.34
C HIS A 156 -12.49 -6.21 4.39
N VAL A 157 -11.23 -5.79 4.60
CA VAL A 157 -10.89 -4.36 4.59
C VAL A 157 -11.11 -3.75 3.20
N TYR A 158 -10.72 -4.44 2.13
CA TYR A 158 -10.91 -3.97 0.76
C TYR A 158 -12.38 -3.86 0.40
N GLU A 159 -13.20 -4.86 0.72
CA GLU A 159 -14.64 -4.84 0.52
C GLU A 159 -15.31 -3.68 1.29
N LYS A 160 -14.92 -3.46 2.54
CA LYS A 160 -15.42 -2.37 3.37
C LYS A 160 -15.19 -0.99 2.77
N VAL A 161 -14.11 -0.79 2.03
CA VAL A 161 -13.81 0.47 1.34
C VAL A 161 -14.28 0.46 -0.13
N GLY A 162 -15.02 -0.57 -0.53
CA GLY A 162 -15.76 -0.64 -1.79
C GLY A 162 -15.01 -1.29 -2.96
N PHE A 163 -13.93 -2.03 -2.72
CA PHE A 163 -13.36 -2.91 -3.74
C PHE A 163 -14.26 -4.13 -3.95
N LYS A 164 -14.29 -4.64 -5.19
CA LYS A 164 -15.04 -5.84 -5.58
C LYS A 164 -14.09 -6.81 -6.27
N GLU A 165 -14.33 -8.12 -6.10
CA GLU A 165 -13.60 -9.14 -6.86
C GLU A 165 -13.91 -8.97 -8.35
N ALA A 166 -12.88 -8.74 -9.15
CA ALA A 166 -12.97 -8.62 -10.62
C ALA A 166 -12.54 -9.91 -11.31
N GLY A 167 -11.79 -10.75 -10.62
CA GLY A 167 -11.34 -12.02 -11.17
C GLY A 167 -10.45 -12.81 -10.24
N ARG A 168 -10.16 -14.05 -10.65
CA ARG A 168 -9.37 -14.98 -9.85
C ARG A 168 -8.42 -15.78 -10.73
N ILE A 169 -7.16 -15.82 -10.33
CA ILE A 169 -6.15 -16.70 -10.91
C ILE A 169 -6.04 -17.93 -10.03
N ARG A 170 -6.58 -19.05 -10.50
CA ARG A 170 -6.49 -20.33 -9.78
C ARG A 170 -5.03 -20.74 -9.65
N LYS A 171 -4.63 -21.18 -8.44
CA LYS A 171 -3.24 -21.59 -8.16
C LYS A 171 -2.20 -20.53 -8.53
N GLY A 172 -2.59 -19.26 -8.49
CA GLY A 172 -1.75 -18.14 -8.90
C GLY A 172 -0.59 -17.81 -7.95
N ILE A 173 -0.54 -18.46 -6.80
CA ILE A 173 0.49 -18.33 -5.78
C ILE A 173 0.91 -19.73 -5.35
N TYR A 174 2.23 -19.98 -5.31
CA TYR A 174 2.79 -21.19 -4.68
C TYR A 174 3.57 -20.78 -3.44
N ARG A 175 3.19 -21.29 -2.27
CA ARG A 175 3.83 -20.92 -1.00
C ARG A 175 3.74 -22.06 -0.01
N LYS A 176 4.84 -22.35 0.69
CA LYS A 176 4.93 -23.42 1.73
C LYS A 176 4.40 -24.77 1.25
N GLY A 177 4.67 -25.13 -0.02
CA GLY A 177 4.24 -26.40 -0.61
C GLY A 177 2.79 -26.42 -1.13
N GLU A 178 2.03 -25.33 -1.00
CA GLU A 178 0.62 -25.27 -1.38
C GLU A 178 0.37 -24.26 -2.50
N TYR A 179 -0.60 -24.56 -3.35
CA TYR A 179 -1.13 -23.62 -4.35
C TYR A 179 -2.34 -22.88 -3.78
N ILE A 180 -2.26 -21.56 -3.84
CA ILE A 180 -3.30 -20.64 -3.35
C ILE A 180 -3.81 -19.82 -4.54
N ASP A 181 -5.11 -19.56 -4.58
CA ASP A 181 -5.67 -18.67 -5.59
C ASP A 181 -5.28 -17.21 -5.30
N ARG A 182 -5.05 -16.45 -6.37
CA ARG A 182 -4.87 -14.99 -6.33
C ARG A 182 -6.18 -14.33 -6.74
N ILE A 183 -6.75 -13.52 -5.87
CA ILE A 183 -7.91 -12.70 -6.17
C ILE A 183 -7.43 -11.34 -6.69
N ILE A 184 -8.02 -10.88 -7.78
CA ILE A 184 -7.87 -9.52 -8.29
C ILE A 184 -9.09 -8.73 -7.89
N MET A 185 -8.91 -7.60 -7.22
CA MET A 185 -10.02 -6.72 -6.84
C MET A 185 -9.86 -5.35 -7.49
N THR A 186 -10.98 -4.73 -7.79
CA THR A 186 -11.03 -3.40 -8.42
C THR A 186 -11.99 -2.48 -7.68
N LYS A 187 -11.74 -1.19 -7.81
CA LYS A 187 -12.64 -0.14 -7.35
C LYS A 187 -12.65 1.02 -8.36
N ASP A 188 -13.83 1.38 -8.81
CA ASP A 188 -14.06 2.62 -9.54
C ASP A 188 -13.98 3.81 -8.58
N LEU A 189 -13.24 4.85 -8.96
CA LEU A 189 -13.06 6.08 -8.20
C LEU A 189 -13.99 7.20 -8.71
N VAL A 190 -14.62 6.98 -9.85
CA VAL A 190 -15.62 7.88 -10.45
C VAL A 190 -16.99 7.36 -10.01
N GLU A 191 -17.81 8.22 -9.43
CA GLU A 191 -19.23 7.95 -9.25
C GLU A 191 -19.91 8.20 -10.61
N ASP A 192 -20.77 7.25 -11.02
CA ASP A 192 -21.62 7.39 -12.20
C ASP A 192 -22.63 8.55 -12.02
#